data_390e3c33ad2ce592e32e6545a5c87945
#
_entry.id   390e3c33ad2ce592e32e6545a5c87945
#
_cell.length_a   1.000
_cell.length_b   1.000
_cell.length_c   1.000
_cell.angle_alpha   90.00
_cell.angle_beta   90.00
_cell.angle_gamma   90.00
#
_symmetry.space_group_name_H-M   'P 1'
#
loop_
_entity.id
_entity.type
_entity.pdbx_description
1 polymer ?
#
loop_
_entity_poly.entity_id
_entity_poly.type
_entity_poly.pdbx_seq_one_letter_code
_entity_poly.pdbx_strand_id
1 'polypeptide(L)'
;CYFLAGCSLNNYKKQPFIPAIQKTSTLVGLSVLSIFCFLISFNTKTIDVSPSYEDKVEAAKLMTDAMSILKNTRMEKGVFIDIENDPNETGLVGSPYSLITTDEGDLDAKLTTLDPNFSAAIVDLMVQINLHENDTVAILMTGSMPGANMAVLTACKALDIVPICITSIGASQWGANQVDFTWLDMESVLYQNNFISKQSIAASIGGRNDMGRLLSLAGRNLIMENIAYHNLPLIRTDKLAKNIKERMEIFSSILPIQNYKAIINVGGGVASLGTSFNLKLLPPGVINRTDITDIGRPGGIEGVFSKFVKSKVPGLHILNIKSLIEQFNMPFAPIPIPEIGTGSLYAEERYNLIVAAICLLILGGSVFAVGLHSKRKIKEHLIQHEPDSLL
;
A
#
# COMPACT_ATOMS: atom_id res chain seq x y z
N CYS A 1 83.42 64.03 -23.56
CA CYS A 1 82.03 64.25 -23.20
C CYS A 1 81.23 63.16 -23.80
N TYR A 2 80.77 62.19 -23.00
CA TYR A 2 79.85 61.12 -23.42
C TYR A 2 78.55 61.28 -22.61
N PHE A 3 77.46 61.53 -23.29
CA PHE A 3 76.12 61.50 -22.75
C PHE A 3 75.63 60.05 -22.83
N LEU A 4 75.37 59.43 -21.70
CA LEU A 4 74.66 58.21 -21.59
C LEU A 4 73.15 58.51 -21.45
N ALA A 5 72.41 58.27 -22.54
CA ALA A 5 70.89 58.27 -22.47
C ALA A 5 70.41 56.98 -21.79
N GLY A 6 69.88 57.14 -20.59
CA GLY A 6 69.25 56.04 -19.90
C GLY A 6 67.88 55.68 -20.58
N CYS A 7 67.84 54.49 -21.25
CA CYS A 7 66.60 53.93 -21.74
C CYS A 7 65.86 53.31 -20.59
N SER A 8 64.81 53.93 -20.14
CA SER A 8 63.82 53.39 -19.16
C SER A 8 63.03 52.30 -19.87
N LEU A 9 63.34 51.05 -19.58
CA LEU A 9 62.54 49.88 -19.95
C LEU A 9 61.27 49.87 -19.11
N ASN A 10 60.21 50.41 -19.67
CA ASN A 10 58.87 50.34 -19.10
C ASN A 10 58.45 48.86 -19.08
N ASN A 11 58.41 48.25 -17.92
CA ASN A 11 57.93 46.89 -17.70
C ASN A 11 56.44 46.81 -18.00
N TYR A 12 56.11 46.60 -19.26
CA TYR A 12 54.72 46.33 -19.69
C TYR A 12 54.34 44.93 -19.20
N LYS A 13 53.78 44.82 -17.99
CA LYS A 13 53.10 43.59 -17.55
C LYS A 13 51.82 43.44 -18.38
N LYS A 14 51.90 42.64 -19.45
CA LYS A 14 50.67 42.19 -20.17
C LYS A 14 49.79 41.49 -19.16
N GLN A 15 48.72 42.12 -18.74
CA GLN A 15 47.69 41.41 -17.99
C GLN A 15 46.98 40.43 -18.93
N PRO A 16 46.92 39.13 -18.61
CA PRO A 16 46.27 38.15 -19.45
C PRO A 16 44.80 38.52 -19.60
N PHE A 17 44.28 38.53 -20.82
CA PHE A 17 42.86 38.71 -21.06
C PHE A 17 42.08 37.48 -20.54
N ILE A 18 41.24 37.66 -19.54
CA ILE A 18 40.38 36.62 -18.98
C ILE A 18 38.95 36.86 -19.50
N PRO A 19 38.36 35.92 -20.28
CA PRO A 19 37.01 36.02 -20.75
C PRO A 19 36.03 36.18 -19.60
N ALA A 20 34.92 36.91 -19.79
CA ALA A 20 33.97 37.19 -18.71
C ALA A 20 33.44 35.93 -18.03
N ILE A 21 33.23 34.83 -18.77
CA ILE A 21 32.79 33.54 -18.25
C ILE A 21 33.80 32.85 -17.32
N GLN A 22 35.10 33.19 -17.46
CA GLN A 22 36.16 32.62 -16.64
C GLN A 22 36.56 33.50 -15.45
N LYS A 23 35.96 34.71 -15.32
CA LYS A 23 36.25 35.60 -14.20
C LYS A 23 35.68 35.02 -12.91
N THR A 24 36.51 34.95 -11.85
CA THR A 24 36.09 34.44 -10.53
C THR A 24 34.82 35.12 -10.00
N SER A 25 34.72 36.46 -10.19
CA SER A 25 33.53 37.22 -9.78
C SER A 25 32.22 36.76 -10.50
N THR A 26 32.32 36.45 -11.80
CA THR A 26 31.20 35.94 -12.58
C THR A 26 30.81 34.52 -12.12
N LEU A 27 31.79 33.66 -11.88
CA LEU A 27 31.54 32.30 -11.39
C LEU A 27 30.92 32.32 -9.98
N VAL A 28 31.44 33.16 -9.09
CA VAL A 28 30.87 33.36 -7.75
C VAL A 28 29.40 33.86 -7.86
N GLY A 29 29.15 34.86 -8.71
CA GLY A 29 27.79 35.38 -8.92
C GLY A 29 26.81 34.31 -9.42
N LEU A 30 27.23 33.49 -10.41
CA LEU A 30 26.42 32.38 -10.93
C LEU A 30 26.20 31.29 -9.86
N SER A 31 27.23 31.01 -9.03
CA SER A 31 27.12 30.03 -7.95
C SER A 31 26.15 30.51 -6.85
N VAL A 32 26.22 31.78 -6.45
CA VAL A 32 25.28 32.37 -5.49
C VAL A 32 23.85 32.35 -6.04
N LEU A 33 23.64 32.71 -7.32
CA LEU A 33 22.34 32.62 -7.97
C LEU A 33 21.82 31.19 -8.02
N SER A 34 22.68 30.21 -8.29
CA SER A 34 22.33 28.79 -8.31
C SER A 34 21.88 28.30 -6.93
N ILE A 35 22.62 28.65 -5.87
CA ILE A 35 22.26 28.32 -4.49
C ILE A 35 20.93 28.97 -4.12
N PHE A 36 20.71 30.22 -4.49
CA PHE A 36 19.47 30.95 -4.22
C PHE A 36 18.26 30.28 -4.93
N CYS A 37 18.39 29.95 -6.20
CA CYS A 37 17.37 29.24 -6.97
C CYS A 37 17.10 27.84 -6.37
N PHE A 38 18.14 27.15 -5.93
CA PHE A 38 18.00 25.84 -5.25
C PHE A 38 17.20 26.00 -3.95
N LEU A 39 17.56 26.97 -3.10
CA LEU A 39 16.87 27.21 -1.82
C LEU A 39 15.41 27.59 -2.04
N ILE A 40 15.09 28.42 -3.04
CA ILE A 40 13.71 28.76 -3.39
C ILE A 40 12.96 27.47 -3.82
N SER A 41 13.50 26.72 -4.76
CA SER A 41 12.86 25.49 -5.25
C SER A 41 12.69 24.45 -4.14
N PHE A 42 13.67 24.33 -3.25
CA PHE A 42 13.62 23.41 -2.10
C PHE A 42 12.56 23.80 -1.07
N ASN A 43 12.36 25.10 -0.82
CA ASN A 43 11.38 25.58 0.18
C ASN A 43 9.96 25.78 -0.40
N THR A 44 9.78 25.74 -1.71
CA THR A 44 8.47 25.85 -2.35
C THR A 44 7.92 24.48 -2.72
N LYS A 45 7.56 23.70 -1.69
CA LYS A 45 6.85 22.44 -1.87
C LYS A 45 5.35 22.68 -1.96
N THR A 46 4.67 21.86 -2.73
CA THR A 46 3.20 21.77 -2.82
C THR A 46 2.75 20.45 -2.25
N ILE A 47 1.63 20.47 -1.56
CA ILE A 47 0.98 19.24 -1.07
C ILE A 47 0.07 18.75 -2.20
N ASP A 48 0.35 17.56 -2.71
CA ASP A 48 -0.49 16.85 -3.68
C ASP A 48 -1.37 15.86 -2.92
N VAL A 49 -2.64 16.22 -2.76
CA VAL A 49 -3.62 15.41 -2.01
C VAL A 49 -4.12 14.28 -2.90
N SER A 50 -4.20 13.06 -2.37
CA SER A 50 -4.74 11.91 -3.08
C SER A 50 -6.16 12.19 -3.59
N PRO A 51 -6.52 11.83 -4.84
CA PRO A 51 -7.89 12.00 -5.35
C PRO A 51 -8.96 11.31 -4.49
N SER A 52 -8.62 10.20 -3.82
CA SER A 52 -9.51 9.45 -2.92
C SER A 52 -9.29 9.78 -1.43
N TYR A 53 -8.80 10.98 -1.12
CA TYR A 53 -8.49 11.39 0.26
C TYR A 53 -9.69 11.25 1.20
N GLU A 54 -10.86 11.72 0.79
CA GLU A 54 -12.07 11.70 1.62
C GLU A 54 -12.53 10.26 1.88
N ASP A 55 -12.55 9.41 0.86
CA ASP A 55 -12.90 7.99 0.99
C ASP A 55 -11.90 7.24 1.89
N LYS A 56 -10.61 7.55 1.78
CA LYS A 56 -9.56 7.00 2.65
C LYS A 56 -9.77 7.38 4.10
N VAL A 57 -10.08 8.65 4.36
CA VAL A 57 -10.35 9.15 5.73
C VAL A 57 -11.63 8.54 6.28
N GLU A 58 -12.67 8.42 5.47
CA GLU A 58 -13.93 7.78 5.87
C GLU A 58 -13.73 6.31 6.21
N ALA A 59 -13.05 5.54 5.35
CA ALA A 59 -12.76 4.13 5.60
C ALA A 59 -11.96 3.91 6.89
N ALA A 60 -10.95 4.75 7.14
CA ALA A 60 -10.14 4.68 8.35
C ALA A 60 -10.93 5.05 9.61
N LYS A 61 -11.82 6.05 9.54
CA LYS A 61 -12.74 6.40 10.66
C LYS A 61 -13.72 5.28 10.93
N LEU A 62 -14.38 4.72 9.90
CA LEU A 62 -15.27 3.57 10.03
C LEU A 62 -14.55 2.39 10.70
N MET A 63 -13.29 2.13 10.32
CA MET A 63 -12.50 1.07 10.94
C MET A 63 -12.19 1.37 12.41
N THR A 64 -11.87 2.61 12.77
CA THR A 64 -11.64 3.01 14.17
C THR A 64 -12.86 2.76 15.04
N ASP A 65 -14.03 3.17 14.56
CA ASP A 65 -15.29 2.99 15.27
C ASP A 65 -15.69 1.50 15.36
N ALA A 66 -15.46 0.75 14.27
CA ALA A 66 -15.62 -0.70 14.22
C ALA A 66 -14.72 -1.43 15.24
N MET A 67 -13.46 -1.04 15.34
CA MET A 67 -12.54 -1.58 16.36
C MET A 67 -13.03 -1.29 17.77
N SER A 68 -13.51 -0.07 18.02
CA SER A 68 -13.99 0.35 19.34
C SER A 68 -15.21 -0.47 19.80
N ILE A 69 -16.18 -0.71 18.93
CA ILE A 69 -17.36 -1.52 19.27
C ILE A 69 -16.99 -2.99 19.53
N LEU A 70 -16.08 -3.55 18.71
CA LEU A 70 -15.61 -4.92 18.91
C LEU A 70 -14.81 -5.08 20.21
N LYS A 71 -13.94 -4.12 20.54
CA LYS A 71 -13.23 -4.07 21.81
C LYS A 71 -14.20 -4.09 22.98
N ASN A 72 -15.20 -3.20 22.98
CA ASN A 72 -16.21 -3.11 24.04
C ASN A 72 -16.97 -4.43 24.17
N THR A 73 -17.45 -4.99 23.05
CA THR A 73 -18.16 -6.28 23.04
C THR A 73 -17.31 -7.42 23.63
N ARG A 74 -16.01 -7.44 23.32
CA ARG A 74 -15.08 -8.43 23.86
C ARG A 74 -14.86 -8.26 25.36
N MET A 75 -14.74 -7.01 25.83
CA MET A 75 -14.59 -6.71 27.26
C MET A 75 -15.85 -7.08 28.06
N GLU A 76 -17.05 -6.85 27.51
CA GLU A 76 -18.33 -7.28 28.10
C GLU A 76 -18.41 -8.79 28.28
N LYS A 77 -17.74 -9.57 27.42
CA LYS A 77 -17.60 -11.02 27.56
C LYS A 77 -16.55 -11.44 28.60
N GLY A 78 -15.93 -10.49 29.31
CA GLY A 78 -14.95 -10.76 30.37
C GLY A 78 -13.55 -11.12 29.86
N VAL A 79 -13.21 -10.84 28.61
CA VAL A 79 -11.89 -11.09 28.05
C VAL A 79 -10.96 -9.91 28.31
N PHE A 80 -9.87 -10.14 29.03
CA PHE A 80 -8.86 -9.11 29.30
C PHE A 80 -7.99 -8.86 28.05
N ILE A 81 -7.53 -7.61 27.91
CA ILE A 81 -6.57 -7.22 26.88
C ILE A 81 -5.18 -7.67 27.31
N ASP A 82 -4.50 -8.38 26.46
CA ASP A 82 -3.09 -8.78 26.62
C ASP A 82 -2.17 -7.64 26.15
N ILE A 83 -1.83 -6.71 27.04
CA ILE A 83 -1.03 -5.51 26.73
C ILE A 83 0.36 -5.88 26.16
N GLU A 84 0.91 -7.04 26.52
CA GLU A 84 2.22 -7.49 26.00
C GLU A 84 2.16 -7.77 24.49
N ASN A 85 1.08 -8.41 24.05
CA ASN A 85 0.88 -8.78 22.63
C ASN A 85 -0.05 -7.81 21.88
N ASP A 86 -0.75 -6.92 22.56
CA ASP A 86 -1.60 -5.87 22.02
C ASP A 86 -1.26 -4.50 22.66
N PRO A 87 -0.07 -3.95 22.38
CA PRO A 87 0.44 -2.75 23.04
C PRO A 87 -0.38 -1.47 22.72
N ASN A 88 -1.15 -1.48 21.63
CA ASN A 88 -2.09 -0.42 21.30
C ASN A 88 -3.47 -0.62 21.96
N GLU A 89 -3.62 -1.65 22.76
CA GLU A 89 -4.86 -2.00 23.49
C GLU A 89 -6.09 -2.05 22.59
N THR A 90 -5.95 -2.59 21.39
CA THR A 90 -7.06 -2.70 20.43
C THR A 90 -8.13 -3.67 20.91
N GLY A 91 -7.75 -4.63 21.75
CA GLY A 91 -8.64 -5.71 22.20
C GLY A 91 -8.98 -6.72 21.10
N LEU A 92 -8.30 -6.71 19.96
CA LEU A 92 -8.59 -7.52 18.77
C LEU A 92 -7.50 -8.53 18.42
N VAL A 93 -6.39 -8.50 19.12
CA VAL A 93 -5.36 -9.53 19.04
C VAL A 93 -5.87 -10.79 19.76
N GLY A 94 -5.82 -11.92 19.07
CA GLY A 94 -6.25 -13.21 19.61
C GLY A 94 -5.24 -13.83 20.56
N SER A 95 -5.45 -15.10 20.88
CA SER A 95 -4.56 -15.88 21.74
C SER A 95 -3.42 -16.54 20.95
N PRO A 96 -2.27 -16.87 21.59
CA PRO A 96 -1.23 -17.65 20.92
C PRO A 96 -1.76 -19.04 20.51
N TYR A 97 -2.61 -19.65 21.33
CA TYR A 97 -3.23 -20.96 21.06
C TYR A 97 -4.64 -21.05 21.61
N SER A 98 -5.51 -21.74 20.85
CA SER A 98 -6.86 -22.10 21.25
C SER A 98 -7.27 -23.42 20.58
N LEU A 99 -8.47 -23.94 20.86
CA LEU A 99 -9.00 -25.14 20.20
C LEU A 99 -9.25 -24.95 18.69
N ILE A 100 -9.34 -23.71 18.21
CA ILE A 100 -9.59 -23.37 16.81
C ILE A 100 -8.36 -22.73 16.12
N THR A 101 -7.20 -22.75 16.77
CA THR A 101 -5.95 -22.27 16.16
C THR A 101 -5.43 -23.28 15.14
N THR A 102 -5.32 -22.85 13.88
CA THR A 102 -5.02 -23.73 12.73
C THR A 102 -3.56 -23.74 12.32
N ASP A 103 -2.79 -22.72 12.63
CA ASP A 103 -1.39 -22.56 12.18
C ASP A 103 -0.66 -21.48 13.01
N GLU A 104 0.64 -21.36 12.83
CA GLU A 104 1.42 -20.23 13.34
C GLU A 104 0.96 -18.91 12.71
N GLY A 105 1.13 -17.80 13.43
CA GLY A 105 0.76 -16.46 13.01
C GLY A 105 1.89 -15.47 13.24
N ASP A 106 1.98 -14.45 12.39
CA ASP A 106 2.87 -13.30 12.53
C ASP A 106 2.13 -12.20 13.31
N LEU A 107 2.54 -11.95 14.57
CA LEU A 107 1.91 -10.96 15.44
C LEU A 107 2.05 -9.54 14.85
N ASP A 108 3.23 -9.18 14.35
CA ASP A 108 3.47 -7.84 13.82
C ASP A 108 2.59 -7.55 12.59
N ALA A 109 2.36 -8.57 11.75
CA ALA A 109 1.39 -8.45 10.66
C ALA A 109 -0.04 -8.25 11.16
N LYS A 110 -0.45 -8.89 12.29
CA LYS A 110 -1.77 -8.66 12.90
C LYS A 110 -1.87 -7.22 13.42
N LEU A 111 -0.87 -6.76 14.19
CA LEU A 111 -0.80 -5.39 14.72
C LEU A 111 -0.86 -4.36 13.60
N THR A 112 -0.15 -4.59 12.50
CA THR A 112 -0.16 -3.71 11.33
C THR A 112 -1.56 -3.59 10.72
N THR A 113 -2.29 -4.70 10.60
CA THR A 113 -3.66 -4.67 10.03
C THR A 113 -4.71 -4.10 10.98
N LEU A 114 -4.35 -3.85 12.23
CA LEU A 114 -5.18 -3.13 13.22
C LEU A 114 -4.89 -1.63 13.26
N ASP A 115 -4.02 -1.10 12.41
CA ASP A 115 -3.94 0.32 12.12
C ASP A 115 -5.11 0.73 11.20
N PRO A 116 -5.99 1.67 11.61
CA PRO A 116 -7.10 2.13 10.77
C PRO A 116 -6.68 2.66 9.40
N ASN A 117 -5.45 3.21 9.28
CA ASN A 117 -4.89 3.63 8.01
C ASN A 117 -4.70 2.45 7.02
N PHE A 118 -4.70 1.21 7.49
CA PHE A 118 -4.70 0.04 6.62
C PHE A 118 -5.97 -0.03 5.77
N SER A 119 -7.14 0.40 6.29
CA SER A 119 -8.37 0.53 5.49
C SER A 119 -8.21 1.58 4.38
N ALA A 120 -7.54 2.69 4.65
CA ALA A 120 -7.22 3.69 3.63
C ALA A 120 -6.28 3.14 2.53
N ALA A 121 -5.32 2.28 2.88
CA ALA A 121 -4.47 1.59 1.90
C ALA A 121 -5.29 0.62 1.02
N ILE A 122 -6.30 -0.06 1.60
CA ILE A 122 -7.22 -0.90 0.82
C ILE A 122 -8.08 -0.06 -0.15
N VAL A 123 -8.55 1.12 0.26
CA VAL A 123 -9.24 2.07 -0.65
C VAL A 123 -8.33 2.38 -1.85
N ASP A 124 -7.06 2.69 -1.62
CA ASP A 124 -6.11 2.98 -2.69
C ASP A 124 -5.96 1.81 -3.68
N LEU A 125 -5.84 0.58 -3.16
CA LEU A 125 -5.78 -0.63 -4.00
C LEU A 125 -7.07 -0.85 -4.81
N MET A 126 -8.23 -0.56 -4.23
CA MET A 126 -9.52 -0.67 -4.92
C MET A 126 -9.65 0.36 -6.04
N VAL A 127 -9.20 1.59 -5.81
CA VAL A 127 -9.15 2.65 -6.81
C VAL A 127 -8.17 2.31 -7.94
N GLN A 128 -7.01 1.74 -7.64
CA GLN A 128 -6.02 1.30 -8.65
C GLN A 128 -6.59 0.28 -9.65
N ILE A 129 -7.55 -0.55 -9.23
CA ILE A 129 -8.23 -1.52 -10.13
C ILE A 129 -9.55 -0.99 -10.67
N ASN A 130 -9.81 0.32 -10.55
CA ASN A 130 -10.98 1.03 -11.06
C ASN A 130 -12.31 0.46 -10.53
N LEU A 131 -12.40 0.19 -9.22
CA LEU A 131 -13.67 -0.11 -8.57
C LEU A 131 -14.45 1.18 -8.32
N HIS A 132 -15.76 1.11 -8.53
CA HIS A 132 -16.69 2.21 -8.40
C HIS A 132 -17.89 1.82 -7.52
N GLU A 133 -18.68 2.80 -7.13
CA GLU A 133 -19.94 2.64 -6.42
C GLU A 133 -20.85 1.59 -7.09
N ASN A 134 -21.49 0.74 -6.28
CA ASN A 134 -22.34 -0.38 -6.68
C ASN A 134 -21.63 -1.54 -7.43
N ASP A 135 -20.30 -1.50 -7.59
CA ASP A 135 -19.57 -2.64 -8.11
C ASP A 135 -19.64 -3.83 -7.14
N THR A 136 -19.85 -5.02 -7.68
CA THR A 136 -19.90 -6.26 -6.88
C THR A 136 -18.54 -6.95 -6.90
N VAL A 137 -18.01 -7.25 -5.71
CA VAL A 137 -16.72 -7.92 -5.52
C VAL A 137 -16.89 -9.24 -4.76
N ALA A 138 -16.11 -10.26 -5.16
CA ALA A 138 -16.02 -11.51 -4.42
C ALA A 138 -14.91 -11.40 -3.38
N ILE A 139 -15.16 -11.80 -2.13
CA ILE A 139 -14.17 -11.72 -1.05
C ILE A 139 -14.00 -13.09 -0.40
N LEU A 140 -12.76 -13.53 -0.28
CA LEU A 140 -12.36 -14.74 0.45
C LEU A 140 -11.63 -14.31 1.71
N MET A 141 -12.22 -14.55 2.86
CA MET A 141 -11.69 -14.16 4.17
C MET A 141 -11.28 -15.36 5.01
N THR A 142 -10.40 -15.12 5.97
CA THR A 142 -10.02 -16.10 6.98
C THR A 142 -10.12 -15.47 8.37
N GLY A 143 -10.43 -16.25 9.39
CA GLY A 143 -10.36 -15.82 10.79
C GLY A 143 -8.93 -15.39 11.21
N SER A 144 -7.93 -15.74 10.42
CA SER A 144 -6.52 -15.42 10.70
C SER A 144 -6.19 -13.93 10.69
N MET A 145 -6.95 -13.11 9.95
CA MET A 145 -6.61 -11.69 9.71
C MET A 145 -7.82 -10.77 9.98
N PRO A 146 -8.31 -10.70 11.24
CA PRO A 146 -9.52 -9.92 11.56
C PRO A 146 -9.37 -8.43 11.24
N GLY A 147 -8.21 -7.83 11.50
CA GLY A 147 -7.92 -6.44 11.14
C GLY A 147 -8.00 -6.19 9.63
N ALA A 148 -7.38 -7.06 8.82
CA ALA A 148 -7.45 -6.94 7.36
C ALA A 148 -8.86 -7.19 6.81
N ASN A 149 -9.63 -8.13 7.40
CA ASN A 149 -11.03 -8.35 7.04
C ASN A 149 -11.86 -7.07 7.29
N MET A 150 -11.70 -6.44 8.48
CA MET A 150 -12.35 -5.15 8.78
C MET A 150 -11.94 -4.08 7.78
N ALA A 151 -10.65 -3.93 7.53
CA ALA A 151 -10.14 -2.93 6.60
C ALA A 151 -10.74 -3.06 5.19
N VAL A 152 -10.87 -4.29 4.67
CA VAL A 152 -11.50 -4.55 3.36
C VAL A 152 -12.98 -4.21 3.40
N LEU A 153 -13.71 -4.59 4.46
CA LEU A 153 -15.16 -4.37 4.53
C LEU A 153 -15.50 -2.89 4.79
N THR A 154 -14.72 -2.17 5.59
CA THR A 154 -14.91 -0.73 5.80
C THR A 154 -14.52 0.08 4.56
N ALA A 155 -13.49 -0.34 3.82
CA ALA A 155 -13.17 0.24 2.51
C ALA A 155 -14.30 0.02 1.49
N CYS A 156 -14.87 -1.20 1.42
CA CYS A 156 -16.07 -1.45 0.60
C CYS A 156 -17.23 -0.55 1.00
N LYS A 157 -17.44 -0.32 2.30
CA LYS A 157 -18.50 0.53 2.82
C LYS A 157 -18.29 2.00 2.43
N ALA A 158 -17.07 2.53 2.58
CA ALA A 158 -16.74 3.91 2.23
C ALA A 158 -16.86 4.18 0.72
N LEU A 159 -16.61 3.18 -0.12
CA LEU A 159 -16.73 3.27 -1.59
C LEU A 159 -18.08 2.80 -2.13
N ASP A 160 -19.06 2.48 -1.27
CA ASP A 160 -20.35 1.90 -1.65
C ASP A 160 -20.25 0.66 -2.57
N ILE A 161 -19.22 -0.17 -2.36
CA ILE A 161 -18.97 -1.42 -3.07
C ILE A 161 -19.77 -2.55 -2.40
N VAL A 162 -20.33 -3.46 -3.19
CA VAL A 162 -21.14 -4.60 -2.72
C VAL A 162 -20.25 -5.84 -2.52
N PRO A 163 -19.87 -6.21 -1.26
CA PRO A 163 -19.05 -7.37 -0.99
C PRO A 163 -19.91 -8.65 -0.95
N ILE A 164 -19.43 -9.71 -1.60
CA ILE A 164 -19.95 -11.08 -1.50
C ILE A 164 -18.85 -11.92 -0.86
N CYS A 165 -19.06 -12.31 0.41
CA CYS A 165 -18.00 -12.89 1.24
C CYS A 165 -18.21 -14.38 1.49
N ILE A 166 -17.13 -15.17 1.40
CA ILE A 166 -17.05 -16.55 1.90
C ILE A 166 -15.88 -16.63 2.87
N THR A 167 -16.13 -17.11 4.10
CA THR A 167 -15.15 -17.07 5.18
C THR A 167 -14.72 -18.47 5.66
N SER A 168 -13.43 -18.65 5.91
CA SER A 168 -12.88 -19.79 6.64
C SER A 168 -12.63 -19.37 8.10
N ILE A 169 -13.26 -20.06 9.08
CA ILE A 169 -13.35 -19.58 10.48
C ILE A 169 -12.07 -19.88 11.27
N GLY A 170 -11.49 -21.07 11.14
CA GLY A 170 -10.26 -21.42 11.83
C GLY A 170 -9.17 -20.37 11.57
N ALA A 171 -8.51 -19.94 12.62
CA ALA A 171 -7.59 -18.82 12.60
C ALA A 171 -6.18 -19.23 12.98
N SER A 172 -5.17 -18.56 12.45
CA SER A 172 -3.79 -18.68 12.94
C SER A 172 -3.64 -17.99 14.30
N GLN A 173 -2.51 -18.23 14.97
CA GLN A 173 -2.13 -17.50 16.20
C GLN A 173 -2.41 -16.00 16.04
N TRP A 174 -2.83 -15.36 17.11
CA TRP A 174 -3.11 -13.91 17.19
C TRP A 174 -4.25 -13.42 16.30
N GLY A 175 -4.92 -14.30 15.53
CA GLY A 175 -6.11 -14.00 14.75
C GLY A 175 -7.41 -14.08 15.59
N ALA A 176 -8.57 -14.13 14.92
CA ALA A 176 -9.87 -14.34 15.57
C ALA A 176 -10.04 -15.81 16.00
N ASN A 177 -9.13 -16.28 16.86
CA ASN A 177 -9.03 -17.67 17.28
C ASN A 177 -9.67 -17.94 18.66
N GLN A 178 -10.46 -17.01 19.19
CA GLN A 178 -11.24 -17.26 20.41
C GLN A 178 -12.54 -17.94 20.05
N VAL A 179 -12.90 -18.99 20.79
CA VAL A 179 -14.02 -19.88 20.47
C VAL A 179 -15.38 -19.19 20.60
N ASP A 180 -15.49 -18.28 21.54
CA ASP A 180 -16.69 -17.50 21.88
C ASP A 180 -16.71 -16.12 21.22
N PHE A 181 -15.67 -15.77 20.44
CA PHE A 181 -15.59 -14.53 19.69
C PHE A 181 -14.77 -14.71 18.41
N THR A 182 -15.30 -15.50 17.50
CA THR A 182 -14.73 -15.80 16.19
C THR A 182 -14.91 -14.62 15.22
N TRP A 183 -14.37 -14.74 14.00
CA TRP A 183 -14.63 -13.72 12.99
C TRP A 183 -16.13 -13.57 12.66
N LEU A 184 -16.93 -14.62 12.64
CA LEU A 184 -18.38 -14.50 12.40
C LEU A 184 -19.09 -13.72 13.50
N ASP A 185 -18.68 -13.87 14.74
CA ASP A 185 -19.22 -13.08 15.86
C ASP A 185 -18.86 -11.61 15.70
N MET A 186 -17.60 -11.31 15.35
CA MET A 186 -17.14 -9.96 15.03
C MET A 186 -17.93 -9.36 13.85
N GLU A 187 -18.03 -10.10 12.75
CA GLU A 187 -18.76 -9.69 11.55
C GLU A 187 -20.24 -9.39 11.85
N SER A 188 -20.87 -10.19 12.71
CA SER A 188 -22.26 -9.98 13.16
C SER A 188 -22.39 -8.66 13.93
N VAL A 189 -21.50 -8.38 14.88
CA VAL A 189 -21.48 -7.12 15.62
C VAL A 189 -21.31 -5.93 14.70
N LEU A 190 -20.36 -6.02 13.76
CA LEU A 190 -20.10 -4.96 12.78
C LEU A 190 -21.30 -4.68 11.87
N TYR A 191 -21.96 -5.72 11.41
CA TYR A 191 -23.17 -5.60 10.58
C TYR A 191 -24.35 -4.98 11.34
N GLN A 192 -24.61 -5.44 12.56
CA GLN A 192 -25.69 -4.91 13.42
C GLN A 192 -25.51 -3.43 13.76
N ASN A 193 -24.26 -2.97 13.87
CA ASN A 193 -23.91 -1.58 14.12
C ASN A 193 -23.63 -0.77 12.83
N ASN A 194 -23.95 -1.34 11.66
CA ASN A 194 -23.85 -0.67 10.36
C ASN A 194 -22.42 -0.21 9.97
N PHE A 195 -21.37 -0.88 10.47
CA PHE A 195 -19.98 -0.65 10.05
C PHE A 195 -19.61 -1.38 8.75
N ILE A 196 -20.35 -2.42 8.41
CA ILE A 196 -20.23 -3.17 7.15
C ILE A 196 -21.57 -3.32 6.47
N SER A 197 -21.60 -3.43 5.14
CA SER A 197 -22.84 -3.48 4.36
C SER A 197 -23.42 -4.89 4.21
N LYS A 198 -22.59 -5.93 4.30
CA LYS A 198 -22.99 -7.33 4.12
C LYS A 198 -22.19 -8.25 5.03
N GLN A 199 -22.77 -9.38 5.40
CA GLN A 199 -22.13 -10.48 6.09
C GLN A 199 -21.72 -11.58 5.11
N SER A 200 -20.90 -12.53 5.59
CA SER A 200 -20.55 -13.75 4.85
C SER A 200 -21.81 -14.53 4.47
N ILE A 201 -21.80 -15.10 3.25
CA ILE A 201 -22.94 -15.89 2.70
C ILE A 201 -22.76 -17.38 2.88
N ALA A 202 -21.54 -17.84 3.17
CA ALA A 202 -21.19 -19.21 3.49
C ALA A 202 -19.88 -19.23 4.27
N ALA A 203 -19.65 -20.30 5.01
CA ALA A 203 -18.46 -20.45 5.81
C ALA A 203 -17.89 -21.87 5.75
N SER A 204 -16.60 -22.03 6.05
CA SER A 204 -15.94 -23.31 6.19
C SER A 204 -15.12 -23.39 7.49
N ILE A 205 -14.66 -24.60 7.82
CA ILE A 205 -13.86 -24.80 9.02
C ILE A 205 -12.50 -24.08 8.92
N GLY A 206 -11.91 -24.02 7.74
CA GLY A 206 -10.57 -23.46 7.56
C GLY A 206 -9.45 -24.47 7.86
N GLY A 207 -8.23 -23.97 7.99
CA GLY A 207 -7.05 -24.79 8.25
C GLY A 207 -6.67 -25.71 7.09
N ARG A 208 -5.85 -26.73 7.37
CA ARG A 208 -5.31 -27.62 6.34
C ARG A 208 -6.43 -28.33 5.58
N ASN A 209 -6.38 -28.26 4.24
CA ASN A 209 -7.40 -28.71 3.29
C ASN A 209 -8.78 -28.06 3.49
N ASP A 210 -8.85 -26.96 4.21
CA ASP A 210 -10.10 -26.27 4.56
C ASP A 210 -11.12 -27.15 5.33
N MET A 211 -10.62 -28.13 6.03
CA MET A 211 -11.38 -29.16 6.80
C MET A 211 -10.99 -29.22 8.27
N GLY A 212 -10.21 -28.27 8.74
CA GLY A 212 -9.70 -28.28 10.11
C GLY A 212 -8.80 -29.47 10.41
N ARG A 213 -8.07 -30.00 9.41
CA ARG A 213 -7.03 -31.02 9.68
C ARG A 213 -6.01 -30.40 10.61
N LEU A 214 -5.53 -31.02 11.60
CA LEU A 214 -4.71 -30.56 12.72
C LEU A 214 -5.53 -29.99 13.90
N LEU A 215 -6.77 -29.58 13.72
CA LEU A 215 -7.65 -29.28 14.84
C LEU A 215 -8.13 -30.59 15.48
N SER A 216 -8.35 -30.57 16.81
CA SER A 216 -9.05 -31.61 17.52
C SER A 216 -10.49 -31.75 17.01
N LEU A 217 -11.12 -32.89 17.32
CA LEU A 217 -12.55 -33.06 17.01
C LEU A 217 -13.39 -32.00 17.71
N ALA A 218 -13.05 -31.69 18.97
CA ALA A 218 -13.73 -30.63 19.73
C ALA A 218 -13.62 -29.26 19.03
N GLY A 219 -12.41 -28.85 18.60
CA GLY A 219 -12.21 -27.56 17.90
C GLY A 219 -12.99 -27.48 16.59
N ARG A 220 -13.04 -28.57 15.81
CA ARG A 220 -13.87 -28.61 14.59
C ARG A 220 -15.36 -28.51 14.88
N ASN A 221 -15.84 -29.18 15.94
CA ASN A 221 -17.26 -29.11 16.34
C ASN A 221 -17.62 -27.68 16.78
N LEU A 222 -16.79 -27.02 17.58
CA LEU A 222 -17.01 -25.63 18.00
C LEU A 222 -17.13 -24.67 16.80
N ILE A 223 -16.27 -24.82 15.78
CA ILE A 223 -16.39 -24.01 14.55
C ILE A 223 -17.71 -24.33 13.83
N MET A 224 -18.09 -25.61 13.69
CA MET A 224 -19.34 -25.97 13.01
C MET A 224 -20.58 -25.45 13.77
N GLU A 225 -20.56 -25.51 15.10
CA GLU A 225 -21.60 -24.95 15.96
C GLU A 225 -21.70 -23.42 15.79
N ASN A 226 -20.57 -22.71 15.73
CA ASN A 226 -20.55 -21.27 15.49
C ASN A 226 -21.10 -20.92 14.09
N ILE A 227 -20.74 -21.67 13.04
CA ILE A 227 -21.32 -21.47 11.69
C ILE A 227 -22.82 -21.69 11.70
N ALA A 228 -23.29 -22.74 12.38
CA ALA A 228 -24.73 -23.04 12.52
C ALA A 228 -25.45 -21.96 13.32
N TYR A 229 -24.84 -21.43 14.38
CA TYR A 229 -25.42 -20.33 15.20
C TYR A 229 -25.66 -19.06 14.34
N HIS A 230 -24.78 -18.78 13.40
CA HIS A 230 -24.95 -17.66 12.44
C HIS A 230 -25.82 -18.02 11.23
N ASN A 231 -26.45 -19.20 11.21
CA ASN A 231 -27.34 -19.68 10.14
C ASN A 231 -26.67 -19.67 8.74
N LEU A 232 -25.36 -19.92 8.66
CA LEU A 232 -24.62 -19.94 7.41
C LEU A 232 -24.52 -21.34 6.82
N PRO A 233 -24.58 -21.48 5.49
CA PRO A 233 -24.22 -22.71 4.80
C PRO A 233 -22.78 -23.12 5.14
N LEU A 234 -22.60 -24.37 5.63
CA LEU A 234 -21.30 -24.92 5.90
C LEU A 234 -20.72 -25.59 4.65
N ILE A 235 -19.63 -25.03 4.13
CA ILE A 235 -18.84 -25.65 3.06
C ILE A 235 -17.95 -26.74 3.70
N ARG A 236 -18.30 -28.02 3.47
CA ARG A 236 -17.56 -29.17 4.03
C ARG A 236 -17.53 -30.30 3.04
N THR A 237 -16.35 -30.53 2.45
CA THR A 237 -16.14 -31.60 1.48
C THR A 237 -14.92 -32.44 1.85
N ASP A 238 -14.85 -33.67 1.35
CA ASP A 238 -13.73 -34.60 1.62
C ASP A 238 -12.42 -34.21 0.91
N LYS A 239 -12.49 -33.38 -0.14
CA LYS A 239 -11.34 -33.00 -0.97
C LYS A 239 -11.33 -31.49 -1.22
N LEU A 240 -10.14 -30.87 -1.13
CA LEU A 240 -9.95 -29.46 -1.41
C LEU A 240 -10.50 -29.02 -2.79
N ALA A 241 -10.30 -29.84 -3.81
CA ALA A 241 -10.83 -29.55 -5.15
C ALA A 241 -12.36 -29.45 -5.21
N LYS A 242 -13.09 -30.28 -4.45
CA LYS A 242 -14.55 -30.18 -4.34
C LYS A 242 -14.96 -28.93 -3.58
N ASN A 243 -14.26 -28.60 -2.50
CA ASN A 243 -14.47 -27.40 -1.73
C ASN A 243 -14.29 -26.12 -2.58
N ILE A 244 -13.24 -26.08 -3.39
CA ILE A 244 -13.03 -24.99 -4.35
C ILE A 244 -14.17 -24.92 -5.37
N LYS A 245 -14.62 -26.07 -5.88
CA LYS A 245 -15.74 -26.14 -6.83
C LYS A 245 -17.03 -25.58 -6.21
N GLU A 246 -17.36 -25.99 -4.98
CA GLU A 246 -18.54 -25.52 -4.25
C GLU A 246 -18.52 -23.99 -4.05
N ARG A 247 -17.37 -23.41 -3.68
CA ARG A 247 -17.23 -21.94 -3.60
C ARG A 247 -17.48 -21.26 -4.95
N MET A 248 -16.93 -21.81 -6.03
CA MET A 248 -17.18 -21.28 -7.37
C MET A 248 -18.66 -21.35 -7.74
N GLU A 249 -19.37 -22.42 -7.36
CA GLU A 249 -20.80 -22.58 -7.58
C GLU A 249 -21.60 -21.57 -6.76
N ILE A 250 -21.26 -21.35 -5.48
CA ILE A 250 -21.89 -20.33 -4.64
C ILE A 250 -21.73 -18.93 -5.27
N PHE A 251 -20.51 -18.53 -5.65
CA PHE A 251 -20.31 -17.24 -6.31
C PHE A 251 -21.07 -17.13 -7.63
N SER A 252 -21.05 -18.19 -8.45
CA SER A 252 -21.74 -18.22 -9.74
C SER A 252 -23.27 -18.20 -9.62
N SER A 253 -23.83 -18.64 -8.49
CA SER A 253 -25.28 -18.58 -8.25
C SER A 253 -25.78 -17.17 -7.95
N ILE A 254 -24.89 -16.27 -7.50
CA ILE A 254 -25.24 -14.88 -7.22
C ILE A 254 -25.01 -14.01 -8.45
N LEU A 255 -23.83 -14.15 -9.08
CA LEU A 255 -23.44 -13.37 -10.25
C LEU A 255 -22.50 -14.21 -11.14
N PRO A 256 -22.64 -14.20 -12.47
CA PRO A 256 -21.66 -14.84 -13.35
C PRO A 256 -20.24 -14.36 -13.03
N ILE A 257 -19.26 -15.27 -12.97
CA ILE A 257 -17.91 -14.97 -12.47
C ILE A 257 -17.27 -13.77 -13.17
N GLN A 258 -17.44 -13.65 -14.48
CA GLN A 258 -16.89 -12.56 -15.28
C GLN A 258 -17.55 -11.19 -15.04
N ASN A 259 -18.66 -11.15 -14.30
CA ASN A 259 -19.38 -9.92 -13.97
C ASN A 259 -18.95 -9.34 -12.61
N TYR A 260 -18.25 -10.12 -11.78
CA TYR A 260 -17.56 -9.56 -10.62
C TYR A 260 -16.48 -8.58 -11.06
N LYS A 261 -16.40 -7.45 -10.40
CA LYS A 261 -15.41 -6.41 -10.75
C LYS A 261 -14.03 -6.67 -10.14
N ALA A 262 -13.99 -7.40 -9.03
CA ALA A 262 -12.75 -7.89 -8.43
C ALA A 262 -12.97 -9.16 -7.62
N ILE A 263 -11.87 -9.89 -7.38
CA ILE A 263 -11.75 -10.90 -6.33
C ILE A 263 -10.72 -10.45 -5.31
N ILE A 264 -11.09 -10.42 -4.04
CA ILE A 264 -10.22 -10.02 -2.95
C ILE A 264 -9.94 -11.24 -2.08
N ASN A 265 -8.67 -11.54 -1.84
CA ASN A 265 -8.23 -12.58 -0.93
C ASN A 265 -7.60 -11.98 0.31
N VAL A 266 -8.12 -12.33 1.49
CA VAL A 266 -7.57 -11.92 2.79
C VAL A 266 -7.04 -13.15 3.54
N GLY A 267 -5.73 -13.19 3.71
CA GLY A 267 -5.05 -14.27 4.42
C GLY A 267 -4.68 -15.47 3.54
N GLY A 268 -4.17 -16.52 4.18
CA GLY A 268 -3.57 -17.70 3.53
C GLY A 268 -4.51 -18.88 3.31
N GLY A 269 -5.81 -18.66 3.09
CA GLY A 269 -6.79 -19.73 2.93
C GLY A 269 -6.47 -20.71 1.78
N VAL A 270 -6.31 -21.98 2.07
CA VAL A 270 -5.94 -22.99 1.04
C VAL A 270 -7.01 -23.18 -0.03
N ALA A 271 -8.29 -22.96 0.26
CA ALA A 271 -9.35 -22.99 -0.74
C ALA A 271 -9.28 -21.78 -1.67
N SER A 272 -8.86 -20.63 -1.16
CA SER A 272 -8.61 -19.43 -1.95
C SER A 272 -7.43 -19.61 -2.90
N LEU A 273 -6.29 -20.06 -2.41
CA LEU A 273 -5.01 -20.06 -3.13
C LEU A 273 -4.64 -21.41 -3.76
N GLY A 274 -5.27 -22.51 -3.30
CA GLY A 274 -5.08 -23.86 -3.83
C GLY A 274 -4.03 -24.66 -3.07
N THR A 275 -2.82 -24.14 -2.93
CA THR A 275 -1.73 -24.82 -2.19
C THR A 275 -0.88 -23.80 -1.43
N SER A 276 -0.15 -24.25 -0.41
CA SER A 276 0.83 -23.43 0.31
C SER A 276 2.00 -22.98 -0.58
N PHE A 277 2.25 -23.65 -1.69
CA PHE A 277 3.25 -23.24 -2.67
C PHE A 277 2.78 -22.00 -3.44
N ASN A 278 1.50 -21.96 -3.84
CA ASN A 278 0.91 -20.81 -4.53
C ASN A 278 0.96 -19.53 -3.69
N LEU A 279 0.86 -19.65 -2.37
CA LEU A 279 1.04 -18.54 -1.41
C LEU A 279 2.37 -17.79 -1.59
N LYS A 280 3.45 -18.52 -1.91
CA LYS A 280 4.79 -17.94 -2.08
C LYS A 280 5.01 -17.32 -3.45
N LEU A 281 4.17 -17.65 -4.42
CA LEU A 281 4.31 -17.17 -5.80
C LEU A 281 3.53 -15.88 -6.05
N LEU A 282 2.51 -15.59 -5.24
CA LEU A 282 1.68 -14.40 -5.43
C LEU A 282 2.28 -13.20 -4.70
N PRO A 283 2.59 -12.11 -5.40
CA PRO A 283 2.93 -10.85 -4.76
C PRO A 283 1.72 -10.28 -4.01
N PRO A 284 1.92 -9.45 -2.96
CA PRO A 284 0.81 -8.74 -2.32
C PRO A 284 0.32 -7.57 -3.18
N GLY A 285 -0.94 -7.17 -2.99
CA GLY A 285 -1.56 -6.05 -3.67
C GLY A 285 -2.32 -6.46 -4.93
N VAL A 286 -2.23 -5.68 -5.99
CA VAL A 286 -2.97 -5.90 -7.25
C VAL A 286 -2.40 -7.08 -8.02
N ILE A 287 -3.26 -8.01 -8.41
CA ILE A 287 -2.92 -9.23 -9.16
C ILE A 287 -3.63 -9.22 -10.51
N ASN A 288 -2.85 -9.35 -11.56
CA ASN A 288 -3.32 -9.49 -12.93
C ASN A 288 -3.11 -10.91 -13.47
N ARG A 289 -3.67 -11.20 -14.65
CA ARG A 289 -3.59 -12.53 -15.26
C ARG A 289 -2.14 -13.00 -15.51
N THR A 290 -1.23 -12.08 -15.76
CA THR A 290 0.19 -12.39 -15.98
C THR A 290 0.87 -12.92 -14.72
N ASP A 291 0.44 -12.47 -13.55
CA ASP A 291 1.06 -12.82 -12.27
C ASP A 291 0.73 -14.25 -11.82
N ILE A 292 -0.30 -14.86 -12.41
CA ILE A 292 -0.77 -16.20 -12.07
C ILE A 292 -0.40 -17.29 -13.11
N THR A 293 0.43 -16.97 -14.08
CA THR A 293 0.80 -17.93 -15.17
C THR A 293 1.44 -19.23 -14.64
N ASP A 294 2.15 -19.15 -13.52
CA ASP A 294 2.85 -20.27 -12.91
C ASP A 294 2.02 -21.01 -11.84
N ILE A 295 0.85 -20.48 -11.49
CA ILE A 295 -0.03 -21.10 -10.50
C ILE A 295 -0.74 -22.31 -11.10
N GLY A 296 -0.70 -23.42 -10.36
CA GLY A 296 -1.32 -24.68 -10.76
C GLY A 296 -0.53 -25.48 -11.79
N ARG A 297 0.76 -25.18 -12.01
CA ARG A 297 1.64 -25.99 -12.89
C ARG A 297 1.88 -27.39 -12.31
N PRO A 298 2.32 -28.37 -13.12
CA PRO A 298 1.71 -29.68 -13.24
C PRO A 298 1.50 -30.38 -11.88
N GLY A 299 0.22 -30.72 -11.61
CA GLY A 299 -0.23 -31.38 -10.39
C GLY A 299 -0.66 -30.46 -9.24
N GLY A 300 -0.55 -29.14 -9.39
CA GLY A 300 -1.03 -28.17 -8.41
C GLY A 300 -2.54 -27.93 -8.47
N ILE A 301 -3.15 -27.70 -7.30
CA ILE A 301 -4.57 -27.33 -7.21
C ILE A 301 -4.69 -25.82 -7.36
N GLU A 302 -5.50 -25.36 -8.32
CA GLU A 302 -5.84 -23.94 -8.47
C GLU A 302 -6.94 -23.55 -7.48
N GLY A 303 -6.68 -22.51 -6.69
CA GLY A 303 -7.68 -21.95 -5.77
C GLY A 303 -8.75 -21.12 -6.48
N VAL A 304 -9.75 -20.70 -5.71
CA VAL A 304 -10.83 -19.83 -6.18
C VAL A 304 -10.29 -18.53 -6.76
N PHE A 305 -9.34 -17.91 -6.05
CA PHE A 305 -8.71 -16.65 -6.46
C PHE A 305 -8.11 -16.73 -7.87
N SER A 306 -7.28 -17.74 -8.14
CA SER A 306 -6.66 -17.92 -9.46
C SER A 306 -7.70 -18.19 -10.55
N LYS A 307 -8.80 -18.88 -10.24
CA LYS A 307 -9.90 -19.13 -11.20
C LYS A 307 -10.60 -17.85 -11.61
N PHE A 308 -10.87 -16.94 -10.68
CA PHE A 308 -11.41 -15.61 -10.98
C PHE A 308 -10.45 -14.79 -11.86
N VAL A 309 -9.18 -14.71 -11.47
CA VAL A 309 -8.19 -13.92 -12.23
C VAL A 309 -8.00 -14.48 -13.65
N LYS A 310 -8.01 -15.81 -13.82
CA LYS A 310 -8.02 -16.46 -15.16
C LYS A 310 -9.27 -16.11 -15.98
N SER A 311 -10.39 -15.83 -15.32
CA SER A 311 -11.62 -15.36 -15.95
C SER A 311 -11.62 -13.86 -16.25
N LYS A 312 -10.45 -13.20 -16.17
CA LYS A 312 -10.22 -11.76 -16.42
C LYS A 312 -10.81 -10.83 -15.34
N VAL A 313 -11.09 -11.34 -14.14
CA VAL A 313 -11.47 -10.54 -12.99
C VAL A 313 -10.17 -10.13 -12.28
N PRO A 314 -9.91 -8.83 -12.07
CA PRO A 314 -8.71 -8.38 -11.35
C PRO A 314 -8.73 -8.88 -9.90
N GLY A 315 -7.56 -9.17 -9.34
CA GLY A 315 -7.41 -9.67 -7.98
C GLY A 315 -6.75 -8.66 -7.05
N LEU A 316 -7.17 -8.66 -5.77
CA LEU A 316 -6.43 -8.04 -4.68
C LEU A 316 -5.99 -9.14 -3.70
N HIS A 317 -4.69 -9.22 -3.44
CA HIS A 317 -4.11 -10.23 -2.55
C HIS A 317 -3.58 -9.58 -1.27
N ILE A 318 -4.32 -9.72 -0.17
CA ILE A 318 -4.00 -9.14 1.13
C ILE A 318 -3.32 -10.22 1.98
N LEU A 319 -2.05 -10.39 1.73
CA LEU A 319 -1.14 -11.28 2.46
C LEU A 319 0.28 -10.72 2.32
N ASN A 320 1.25 -11.24 3.10
CA ASN A 320 2.58 -10.65 3.21
C ASN A 320 2.49 -9.14 3.52
N ILE A 321 1.88 -8.86 4.67
CA ILE A 321 1.48 -7.50 5.07
C ILE A 321 2.65 -6.52 5.03
N LYS A 322 3.86 -6.97 5.45
CA LYS A 322 5.05 -6.12 5.42
C LYS A 322 5.34 -5.57 4.02
N SER A 323 5.42 -6.44 3.02
CA SER A 323 5.66 -6.01 1.63
C SER A 323 4.48 -5.24 1.03
N LEU A 324 3.25 -5.49 1.51
CA LEU A 324 2.08 -4.75 1.07
C LEU A 324 2.13 -3.29 1.51
N ILE A 325 2.44 -3.04 2.79
CA ILE A 325 2.43 -1.67 3.34
C ILE A 325 3.64 -0.84 2.90
N GLU A 326 4.75 -1.48 2.50
CA GLU A 326 5.91 -0.80 1.92
C GLU A 326 5.51 0.03 0.68
N GLN A 327 4.50 -0.41 -0.08
CA GLN A 327 3.97 0.32 -1.25
C GLN A 327 3.34 1.67 -0.87
N PHE A 328 2.94 1.84 0.38
CA PHE A 328 2.25 3.02 0.91
C PHE A 328 3.11 3.80 1.91
N ASN A 329 4.37 3.40 2.12
CA ASN A 329 5.25 3.94 3.16
C ASN A 329 4.62 3.91 4.56
N MET A 330 3.79 2.91 4.85
CA MET A 330 3.19 2.72 6.17
C MET A 330 4.15 2.01 7.12
N PRO A 331 4.13 2.35 8.42
CA PRO A 331 4.96 1.66 9.42
C PRO A 331 4.45 0.23 9.68
N PHE A 332 5.37 -0.69 9.94
CA PHE A 332 5.07 -2.08 10.32
C PHE A 332 4.93 -2.20 11.83
N ALA A 333 3.82 -2.76 12.31
CA ALA A 333 3.46 -2.88 13.73
C ALA A 333 3.66 -1.56 14.52
N PRO A 334 3.00 -0.45 14.12
CA PRO A 334 3.25 0.85 14.73
C PRO A 334 2.79 0.89 16.19
N ILE A 335 3.62 1.51 17.04
CA ILE A 335 3.30 1.82 18.44
C ILE A 335 3.79 3.25 18.73
N PRO A 336 2.89 4.22 18.96
CA PRO A 336 1.43 4.15 18.82
C PRO A 336 0.97 4.08 17.36
N ILE A 337 -0.32 3.82 17.16
CA ILE A 337 -0.97 3.88 15.84
C ILE A 337 -0.90 5.33 15.32
N PRO A 338 -0.52 5.54 14.03
CA PRO A 338 -0.46 6.87 13.42
C PRO A 338 -1.83 7.54 13.30
N GLU A 339 -1.84 8.87 13.29
CA GLU A 339 -3.06 9.65 13.10
C GLU A 339 -3.64 9.46 11.69
N ILE A 340 -4.97 9.39 11.61
CA ILE A 340 -5.70 9.29 10.34
C ILE A 340 -5.52 10.59 9.53
N GLY A 341 -5.37 10.46 8.23
CA GLY A 341 -5.26 11.61 7.32
C GLY A 341 -3.84 12.17 7.20
N THR A 342 -2.85 11.52 7.83
CA THR A 342 -1.44 11.94 7.77
C THR A 342 -0.58 10.97 6.95
N GLY A 343 0.54 11.48 6.43
CA GLY A 343 1.52 10.69 5.68
C GLY A 343 1.24 10.57 4.18
N SER A 344 2.16 9.89 3.48
CA SER A 344 2.17 9.76 2.01
C SER A 344 0.98 9.00 1.43
N LEU A 345 0.29 8.20 2.22
CA LEU A 345 -0.94 7.51 1.83
C LEU A 345 -2.08 8.51 1.49
N TYR A 346 -2.09 9.67 2.14
CA TYR A 346 -3.14 10.67 2.01
C TYR A 346 -2.72 11.87 1.18
N ALA A 347 -1.47 12.32 1.35
CA ALA A 347 -0.93 13.46 0.65
C ALA A 347 0.60 13.36 0.53
N GLU A 348 1.14 13.74 -0.61
CA GLU A 348 2.57 13.77 -0.85
C GLU A 348 3.09 15.20 -0.99
N GLU A 349 4.20 15.50 -0.33
CA GLU A 349 4.93 16.72 -0.60
C GLU A 349 5.71 16.58 -1.92
N ARG A 350 5.39 17.42 -2.89
CA ARG A 350 6.10 17.49 -4.18
C ARG A 350 6.75 18.85 -4.38
N TYR A 351 7.88 18.87 -5.09
CA TYR A 351 8.48 20.12 -5.49
C TYR A 351 7.59 20.86 -6.49
N ASN A 352 7.47 22.19 -6.30
CA ASN A 352 6.72 23.03 -7.24
C ASN A 352 7.47 23.11 -8.59
N LEU A 353 6.99 22.35 -9.57
CA LEU A 353 7.62 22.25 -10.90
C LEU A 353 7.64 23.60 -11.63
N ILE A 354 6.67 24.49 -11.40
CA ILE A 354 6.63 25.81 -12.01
C ILE A 354 7.78 26.65 -11.48
N VAL A 355 7.98 26.67 -10.16
CA VAL A 355 9.09 27.40 -9.52
C VAL A 355 10.44 26.82 -9.97
N ALA A 356 10.55 25.49 -10.01
CA ALA A 356 11.77 24.81 -10.49
C ALA A 356 12.07 25.17 -11.96
N ALA A 357 11.06 25.20 -12.83
CA ALA A 357 11.20 25.59 -14.23
C ALA A 357 11.62 27.06 -14.38
N ILE A 358 11.02 27.97 -13.61
CA ILE A 358 11.40 29.39 -13.60
C ILE A 358 12.86 29.54 -13.15
N CYS A 359 13.26 28.87 -12.07
CA CYS A 359 14.66 28.88 -11.60
C CYS A 359 15.62 28.36 -12.69
N LEU A 360 15.25 27.29 -13.38
CA LEU A 360 16.05 26.73 -14.48
C LEU A 360 16.20 27.72 -15.64
N LEU A 361 15.12 28.41 -16.02
CA LEU A 361 15.15 29.43 -17.08
C LEU A 361 16.01 30.64 -16.68
N ILE A 362 15.95 31.10 -15.44
CA ILE A 362 16.77 32.20 -14.93
C ILE A 362 18.27 31.78 -14.96
N LEU A 363 18.59 30.60 -14.47
CA LEU A 363 19.98 30.09 -14.48
C LEU A 363 20.50 29.89 -15.90
N GLY A 364 19.75 29.21 -16.75
CA GLY A 364 20.11 28.98 -18.14
C GLY A 364 20.27 30.29 -18.92
N GLY A 365 19.31 31.21 -18.74
CA GLY A 365 19.36 32.54 -19.34
C GLY A 365 20.58 33.36 -18.87
N SER A 366 20.91 33.30 -17.58
CA SER A 366 22.08 33.99 -17.02
C SER A 366 23.38 33.44 -17.58
N VAL A 367 23.55 32.13 -17.65
CA VAL A 367 24.74 31.49 -18.26
C VAL A 367 24.86 31.83 -19.74
N PHE A 368 23.74 31.80 -20.47
CA PHE A 368 23.68 32.15 -21.87
C PHE A 368 24.08 33.63 -22.11
N ALA A 369 23.52 34.54 -21.31
CA ALA A 369 23.83 35.97 -21.37
C ALA A 369 25.32 36.26 -21.09
N VAL A 370 25.90 35.62 -20.05
CA VAL A 370 27.32 35.69 -19.73
C VAL A 370 28.18 35.13 -20.90
N GLY A 371 27.74 34.02 -21.49
CA GLY A 371 28.39 33.41 -22.65
C GLY A 371 28.42 34.36 -23.86
N LEU A 372 27.29 34.97 -24.20
CA LEU A 372 27.20 35.96 -25.28
C LEU A 372 28.07 37.20 -25.00
N HIS A 373 28.03 37.72 -23.78
CA HIS A 373 28.86 38.86 -23.37
C HIS A 373 30.34 38.53 -23.46
N SER A 374 30.73 37.34 -23.01
CA SER A 374 32.10 36.84 -23.09
C SER A 374 32.57 36.72 -24.55
N LYS A 375 31.70 36.17 -25.42
CA LYS A 375 32.00 36.05 -26.87
C LYS A 375 32.19 37.41 -27.53
N ARG A 376 31.37 38.41 -27.21
CA ARG A 376 31.50 39.80 -27.71
C ARG A 376 32.84 40.41 -27.28
N LYS A 377 33.19 40.32 -25.99
CA LYS A 377 34.46 40.84 -25.46
C LYS A 377 35.72 40.15 -26.07
N ILE A 378 35.64 38.84 -26.30
CA ILE A 378 36.72 38.13 -27.00
C ILE A 378 36.90 38.69 -28.42
N LYS A 379 35.79 38.89 -29.15
CA LYS A 379 35.84 39.44 -30.50
C LYS A 379 36.39 40.89 -30.52
N GLU A 380 35.96 41.73 -29.61
CA GLU A 380 36.49 43.12 -29.48
C GLU A 380 37.99 43.11 -29.17
N HIS A 381 38.46 42.23 -28.28
CA HIS A 381 39.85 42.11 -27.92
C HIS A 381 40.69 41.60 -29.11
N LEU A 382 40.19 40.68 -29.90
CA LEU A 382 40.88 40.18 -31.12
C LEU A 382 41.02 41.28 -32.15
N ILE A 383 39.97 42.06 -32.41
CA ILE A 383 40.00 43.18 -33.37
C ILE A 383 41.00 44.28 -32.93
N GLN A 384 41.09 44.56 -31.63
CA GLN A 384 42.03 45.59 -31.12
C GLN A 384 43.50 45.16 -31.12
N HIS A 385 43.78 43.87 -31.19
CA HIS A 385 45.13 43.32 -31.10
C HIS A 385 45.51 42.51 -32.36
N GLU A 386 44.72 42.57 -33.42
CA GLU A 386 45.11 42.05 -34.73
C GLU A 386 46.23 42.94 -35.27
N PRO A 387 47.42 42.41 -35.57
CA PRO A 387 48.47 43.20 -36.23
C PRO A 387 47.93 43.62 -37.59
N ASP A 388 48.01 44.92 -37.90
CA ASP A 388 47.73 45.42 -39.24
C ASP A 388 48.40 44.51 -40.24
N SER A 389 47.63 43.83 -41.07
CA SER A 389 48.17 43.02 -42.17
C SER A 389 48.92 43.97 -43.07
N LEU A 390 50.22 43.83 -43.07
CA LEU A 390 51.10 44.47 -44.07
C LEU A 390 50.60 44.03 -45.46
N LEU A 391 49.91 44.95 -46.13
CA LEU A 391 49.75 44.94 -47.57
C LEU A 391 51.09 45.06 -48.23
#